data_a4290b128cc80b835020b4a80b39f5dc
#
_entry.id   a4290b128cc80b835020b4a80b39f5dc
#
_cell.length_a   1.000
_cell.length_b   1.000
_cell.length_c   1.000
_cell.angle_alpha   90.00
_cell.angle_beta   90.00
_cell.angle_gamma   90.00
#
_symmetry.space_group_name_H-M   'P 1'
#
loop_
_entity.id
_entity.type
_entity.pdbx_description
1 polymer ?
#
loop_
_entity_poly.entity_id
_entity_poly.type
_entity_poly.pdbx_seq_one_letter_code
_entity_poly.pdbx_strand_id
1 'polypeptide(L)'
;MQVIPIVHCFDNNYVIPAAVAFYSLLEKSDKNYKYQIYVLHEDITLLNQEKLKKTIQKFKNSELIFINFDENVDFENDWKNIKTKGHYSKAMFYKLSISSLIKEHKKMIVSDVDVIYLNDISKDFIEYNNNDNNNYISGVFSVDKILSYNDVYKKSFSNEEISQLKIGAGYFFMNADLIRKDNLEKRFKDYLEKNSHRLIQPEQDVLNFCCHPRVGKLPLRNMVCNYVYSMYDRKEFVDEVNYTKEELLDAYDNPIQLHYASRVKPWNKLDSIKANLWLECILKTEFFEDYFSSLEQLARPNGEKKLFSFTLPLKKNKKFRLDILKIKS
;
A
#
# COMPACT_ATOMS: atom_id res chain seq x y z
N MET A 1 24.16 -2.55 10.82
CA MET A 1 23.33 -2.76 9.62
C MET A 1 22.66 -1.44 9.28
N GLN A 2 22.67 -1.06 8.01
CA GLN A 2 21.87 0.09 7.55
C GLN A 2 20.39 -0.22 7.67
N VAL A 3 19.61 0.79 8.07
CA VAL A 3 18.17 0.64 8.31
C VAL A 3 17.39 1.03 7.07
N ILE A 4 16.37 0.21 6.74
CA ILE A 4 15.32 0.50 5.75
C ILE A 4 14.03 0.79 6.53
N PRO A 5 13.66 2.05 6.73
CA PRO A 5 12.41 2.42 7.40
C PRO A 5 11.24 2.38 6.41
N ILE A 6 10.19 1.67 6.80
CA ILE A 6 8.98 1.48 6.00
C ILE A 6 7.78 1.84 6.87
N VAL A 7 6.89 2.67 6.35
CA VAL A 7 5.72 3.18 7.08
C VAL A 7 4.45 2.72 6.40
N HIS A 8 3.54 2.17 7.19
CA HIS A 8 2.20 1.76 6.78
C HIS A 8 1.16 2.44 7.65
N CYS A 9 0.06 2.87 7.01
CA CYS A 9 -1.06 3.53 7.68
C CYS A 9 -2.33 2.72 7.39
N PHE A 10 -2.92 2.08 8.40
CA PHE A 10 -4.12 1.27 8.23
C PHE A 10 -4.88 1.07 9.54
N ASP A 11 -6.15 0.74 9.44
CA ASP A 11 -7.05 0.42 10.56
C ASP A 11 -7.13 -1.09 10.84
N ASN A 12 -7.82 -1.47 11.89
CA ASN A 12 -7.94 -2.87 12.32
C ASN A 12 -8.57 -3.79 11.26
N ASN A 13 -9.33 -3.26 10.28
CA ASN A 13 -9.92 -4.05 9.21
C ASN A 13 -8.88 -4.54 8.18
N TYR A 14 -7.72 -3.91 8.15
CA TYR A 14 -6.64 -4.24 7.21
C TYR A 14 -5.50 -5.07 7.82
N VAL A 15 -5.65 -5.62 9.04
CA VAL A 15 -4.60 -6.44 9.70
C VAL A 15 -4.27 -7.72 8.92
N ILE A 16 -5.26 -8.36 8.27
CA ILE A 16 -5.04 -9.57 7.46
C ILE A 16 -4.21 -9.24 6.22
N PRO A 17 -4.57 -8.25 5.36
CA PRO A 17 -3.70 -7.78 4.29
C PRO A 17 -2.31 -7.35 4.77
N ALA A 18 -2.22 -6.62 5.89
CA ALA A 18 -0.96 -6.18 6.47
C ALA A 18 -0.03 -7.36 6.85
N ALA A 19 -0.58 -8.43 7.42
CA ALA A 19 0.19 -9.64 7.73
C ALA A 19 0.83 -10.25 6.47
N VAL A 20 0.11 -10.29 5.35
CA VAL A 20 0.63 -10.76 4.06
C VAL A 20 1.68 -9.79 3.51
N ALA A 21 1.43 -8.49 3.57
CA ALA A 21 2.39 -7.48 3.13
C ALA A 21 3.71 -7.58 3.90
N PHE A 22 3.67 -7.64 5.24
CA PHE A 22 4.86 -7.73 6.08
C PHE A 22 5.61 -9.05 5.89
N TYR A 23 4.86 -10.15 5.81
CA TYR A 23 5.47 -11.45 5.56
C TYR A 23 6.19 -11.49 4.21
N SER A 24 5.52 -11.10 3.12
CA SER A 24 6.09 -11.12 1.77
C SER A 24 7.28 -10.17 1.65
N LEU A 25 7.21 -8.97 2.24
CA LEU A 25 8.32 -8.02 2.32
C LEU A 25 9.56 -8.67 2.92
N LEU A 26 9.42 -9.28 4.09
CA LEU A 26 10.55 -9.84 4.84
C LEU A 26 11.04 -11.19 4.27
N GLU A 27 10.17 -11.96 3.61
CA GLU A 27 10.58 -13.16 2.88
C GLU A 27 11.52 -12.82 1.72
N LYS A 28 11.37 -11.63 1.11
CA LYS A 28 12.19 -11.12 0.00
C LYS A 28 13.36 -10.25 0.45
N SER A 29 13.40 -9.87 1.72
CA SER A 29 14.36 -8.90 2.26
C SER A 29 15.82 -9.34 2.16
N ASP A 30 16.71 -8.43 1.75
CA ASP A 30 18.16 -8.61 1.85
C ASP A 30 18.60 -8.63 3.32
N LYS A 31 19.32 -9.68 3.73
CA LYS A 31 19.77 -9.90 5.11
C LYS A 31 20.89 -8.96 5.56
N ASN A 32 21.46 -8.19 4.65
CA ASN A 32 22.46 -7.17 4.95
C ASN A 32 21.86 -5.88 5.54
N TYR A 33 20.54 -5.70 5.47
CA TYR A 33 19.84 -4.54 5.98
C TYR A 33 18.90 -4.90 7.14
N LYS A 34 18.62 -3.90 8.02
CA LYS A 34 17.59 -3.99 9.05
C LYS A 34 16.33 -3.30 8.55
N TYR A 35 15.19 -3.98 8.54
CA TYR A 35 13.89 -3.43 8.15
C TYR A 35 13.14 -2.99 9.39
N GLN A 36 12.89 -1.68 9.52
CA GLN A 36 12.03 -1.12 10.55
C GLN A 36 10.67 -0.80 9.95
N ILE A 37 9.66 -1.56 10.37
CA ILE A 37 8.28 -1.42 9.89
C ILE A 37 7.50 -0.62 10.92
N TYR A 38 7.08 0.58 10.55
CA TYR A 38 6.25 1.45 11.35
C TYR A 38 4.78 1.28 10.94
N VAL A 39 3.90 1.17 11.92
CA VAL A 39 2.45 1.07 11.73
C VAL A 39 1.79 2.23 12.44
N LEU A 40 1.22 3.15 11.67
CA LEU A 40 0.40 4.24 12.20
C LEU A 40 -1.07 3.81 12.20
N HIS A 41 -1.72 3.85 13.37
CA HIS A 41 -3.08 3.36 13.56
C HIS A 41 -3.82 4.10 14.68
N GLU A 42 -5.15 3.92 14.75
CA GLU A 42 -5.99 4.34 15.89
C GLU A 42 -6.49 3.13 16.70
N ASP A 43 -6.89 2.05 16.00
CA ASP A 43 -7.81 1.04 16.53
C ASP A 43 -7.28 -0.40 16.46
N ILE A 44 -6.01 -0.62 16.03
CA ILE A 44 -5.48 -1.99 15.95
C ILE A 44 -5.38 -2.56 17.36
N THR A 45 -6.16 -3.60 17.63
CA THR A 45 -6.23 -4.25 18.96
C THR A 45 -4.87 -4.83 19.37
N LEU A 46 -4.58 -4.87 20.66
CA LEU A 46 -3.35 -5.49 21.19
C LEU A 46 -3.19 -6.93 20.72
N LEU A 47 -4.29 -7.69 20.60
CA LEU A 47 -4.26 -9.06 20.09
C LEU A 47 -3.76 -9.10 18.64
N ASN A 48 -4.26 -8.21 17.78
CA ASN A 48 -3.84 -8.13 16.38
C ASN A 48 -2.40 -7.61 16.23
N GLN A 49 -1.97 -6.68 17.08
CA GLN A 49 -0.57 -6.25 17.14
C GLN A 49 0.36 -7.44 17.48
N GLU A 50 0.00 -8.26 18.47
CA GLU A 50 0.77 -9.45 18.84
C GLU A 50 0.79 -10.51 17.73
N LYS A 51 -0.33 -10.74 17.03
CA LYS A 51 -0.37 -11.61 15.86
C LYS A 51 0.55 -11.11 14.72
N LEU A 52 0.54 -9.80 14.45
CA LEU A 52 1.45 -9.19 13.46
C LEU A 52 2.91 -9.36 13.86
N LYS A 53 3.27 -9.13 15.13
CA LYS A 53 4.63 -9.38 15.66
C LYS A 53 5.04 -10.84 15.49
N LYS A 54 4.18 -11.78 15.84
CA LYS A 54 4.44 -13.23 15.66
C LYS A 54 4.63 -13.61 14.18
N THR A 55 3.85 -13.04 13.30
CA THR A 55 3.96 -13.26 11.84
C THR A 55 5.38 -12.97 11.33
N ILE A 56 6.03 -11.93 11.86
CA ILE A 56 7.38 -11.54 11.42
C ILE A 56 8.52 -12.05 12.31
N GLN A 57 8.22 -12.66 13.45
CA GLN A 57 9.18 -13.05 14.49
C GLN A 57 10.37 -13.89 13.99
N LYS A 58 10.18 -14.68 12.93
CA LYS A 58 11.25 -15.50 12.34
C LYS A 58 12.28 -14.70 11.57
N PHE A 59 11.97 -13.48 11.16
CA PHE A 59 12.87 -12.61 10.39
C PHE A 59 13.71 -11.75 11.34
N LYS A 60 14.95 -12.19 11.61
CA LYS A 60 15.81 -11.57 12.64
C LYS A 60 16.33 -10.18 12.28
N ASN A 61 16.23 -9.80 11.01
CA ASN A 61 16.61 -8.47 10.51
C ASN A 61 15.42 -7.51 10.42
N SER A 62 14.35 -7.75 11.18
CA SER A 62 13.15 -6.91 11.18
C SER A 62 12.74 -6.45 12.56
N GLU A 63 12.04 -5.34 12.60
CA GLU A 63 11.42 -4.76 13.78
C GLU A 63 10.06 -4.17 13.40
N LEU A 64 9.04 -4.37 14.24
CA LEU A 64 7.69 -3.83 14.03
C LEU A 64 7.34 -2.86 15.16
N ILE A 65 7.07 -1.61 14.80
CA ILE A 65 6.85 -0.49 15.70
C ILE A 65 5.44 0.06 15.46
N PHE A 66 4.60 0.03 16.48
CA PHE A 66 3.25 0.59 16.43
C PHE A 66 3.25 2.01 16.99
N ILE A 67 2.63 2.94 16.28
CA ILE A 67 2.41 4.33 16.71
C ILE A 67 0.91 4.56 16.72
N ASN A 68 0.34 4.70 17.92
CA ASN A 68 -1.06 5.06 18.06
C ASN A 68 -1.26 6.54 17.82
N PHE A 69 -2.11 6.88 16.86
CA PHE A 69 -2.37 8.25 16.44
C PHE A 69 -3.16 9.05 17.50
N ASP A 70 -4.06 8.38 18.22
CA ASP A 70 -4.89 9.00 19.27
C ASP A 70 -4.08 9.48 20.49
N GLU A 71 -2.88 8.91 20.71
CA GLU A 71 -1.97 9.35 21.78
C GLU A 71 -1.26 10.68 21.46
N ASN A 72 -1.34 11.13 20.21
CA ASN A 72 -0.76 12.41 19.74
C ASN A 72 -1.87 13.46 19.63
N VAL A 73 -2.24 14.08 20.77
CA VAL A 73 -3.39 14.98 20.94
C VAL A 73 -3.45 16.13 19.93
N ASP A 74 -2.31 16.62 19.47
CA ASP A 74 -2.25 17.74 18.52
C ASP A 74 -2.74 17.37 17.12
N PHE A 75 -2.63 16.11 16.74
CA PHE A 75 -3.04 15.61 15.41
C PHE A 75 -4.53 15.26 15.34
N GLU A 76 -5.11 14.75 16.41
CA GLU A 76 -6.51 14.29 16.41
C GLU A 76 -7.50 15.43 16.13
N ASN A 77 -7.28 16.59 16.76
CA ASN A 77 -8.13 17.76 16.58
C ASN A 77 -8.03 18.33 15.16
N ASP A 78 -6.89 18.16 14.49
CA ASP A 78 -6.62 18.72 13.17
C ASP A 78 -7.32 17.95 12.05
N TRP A 79 -7.55 16.64 12.22
CA TRP A 79 -8.06 15.77 11.17
C TRP A 79 -9.51 15.31 11.36
N LYS A 80 -10.06 15.36 12.57
CA LYS A 80 -11.44 14.90 12.90
C LYS A 80 -12.54 15.64 12.14
N ASN A 81 -12.30 16.88 11.75
CA ASN A 81 -13.32 17.72 11.14
C ASN A 81 -13.33 17.69 9.60
N ILE A 82 -12.45 16.90 8.96
CA ILE A 82 -12.36 16.85 7.51
C ILE A 82 -13.44 15.96 6.94
N LYS A 83 -14.41 16.57 6.25
CA LYS A 83 -15.47 15.86 5.53
C LYS A 83 -14.99 15.53 4.12
N THR A 84 -14.66 14.29 3.85
CA THR A 84 -14.34 13.80 2.49
C THR A 84 -15.58 13.24 1.81
N LYS A 85 -15.63 13.37 0.48
CA LYS A 85 -16.63 12.69 -0.35
C LYS A 85 -16.20 11.22 -0.53
N GLY A 86 -16.64 10.32 0.34
CA GLY A 86 -16.38 8.89 0.16
C GLY A 86 -16.20 8.15 1.49
N HIS A 87 -16.16 6.82 1.40
CA HIS A 87 -15.92 5.91 2.53
C HIS A 87 -14.42 5.61 2.64
N TYR A 88 -13.62 6.64 2.84
CA TYR A 88 -12.18 6.46 3.06
C TYR A 88 -11.90 6.32 4.55
N SER A 89 -11.01 5.37 4.92
CA SER A 89 -10.49 5.29 6.28
C SER A 89 -9.69 6.55 6.61
N LYS A 90 -9.85 7.06 7.82
CA LYS A 90 -9.05 8.20 8.31
C LYS A 90 -7.55 7.88 8.31
N ALA A 91 -7.19 6.61 8.45
CA ALA A 91 -5.80 6.15 8.47
C ALA A 91 -5.00 6.58 7.23
N MET A 92 -5.64 6.83 6.08
CA MET A 92 -4.97 7.35 4.90
C MET A 92 -4.34 8.73 5.12
N PHE A 93 -4.98 9.58 5.94
CA PHE A 93 -4.48 10.92 6.23
C PHE A 93 -3.23 10.92 7.13
N TYR A 94 -2.97 9.82 7.87
CA TYR A 94 -1.76 9.71 8.69
C TYR A 94 -0.48 9.79 7.86
N LYS A 95 -0.56 9.44 6.55
CA LYS A 95 0.56 9.63 5.61
C LYS A 95 1.03 11.08 5.54
N LEU A 96 0.15 12.04 5.79
CA LEU A 96 0.47 13.48 5.72
C LEU A 96 1.18 14.00 6.98
N SER A 97 1.30 13.17 8.04
CA SER A 97 1.92 13.51 9.33
C SER A 97 3.12 12.62 9.67
N ILE A 98 3.55 11.76 8.76
CA ILE A 98 4.64 10.82 9.00
C ILE A 98 5.92 11.54 9.42
N SER A 99 6.24 12.67 8.80
CA SER A 99 7.52 13.33 9.00
C SER A 99 7.68 13.91 10.41
N SER A 100 6.62 14.32 11.05
CA SER A 100 6.61 14.82 12.43
C SER A 100 6.53 13.69 13.47
N LEU A 101 5.89 12.57 13.13
CA LEU A 101 5.73 11.41 14.01
C LEU A 101 7.01 10.55 14.08
N ILE A 102 7.73 10.40 12.96
CA ILE A 102 8.93 9.58 12.85
C ILE A 102 10.11 10.49 12.57
N LYS A 103 10.75 10.99 13.63
CA LYS A 103 11.82 12.01 13.53
C LYS A 103 13.20 11.43 13.32
N GLU A 104 13.42 10.17 13.68
CA GLU A 104 14.71 9.49 13.64
C GLU A 104 15.21 9.18 12.21
N HIS A 105 14.33 9.22 11.21
CA HIS A 105 14.69 8.99 9.83
C HIS A 105 14.58 10.24 8.96
N LYS A 106 15.56 10.44 8.10
CA LYS A 106 15.56 11.52 7.10
C LYS A 106 14.73 11.18 5.87
N LYS A 107 14.82 9.93 5.43
CA LYS A 107 14.10 9.38 4.27
C LYS A 107 13.45 8.06 4.66
N MET A 108 12.27 7.78 4.14
CA MET A 108 11.47 6.60 4.45
C MET A 108 10.71 6.11 3.23
N ILE A 109 10.36 4.82 3.24
CA ILE A 109 9.38 4.24 2.32
C ILE A 109 8.00 4.38 2.96
N VAL A 110 7.01 4.80 2.19
CA VAL A 110 5.59 4.76 2.59
C VAL A 110 4.87 3.79 1.67
N SER A 111 4.12 2.85 2.23
CA SER A 111 3.43 1.82 1.45
C SER A 111 2.06 1.49 2.03
N ASP A 112 1.10 1.23 1.15
CA ASP A 112 -0.17 0.61 1.51
C ASP A 112 0.06 -0.85 1.92
N VAL A 113 -0.97 -1.49 2.50
CA VAL A 113 -0.92 -2.89 2.95
C VAL A 113 -1.72 -3.86 2.07
N ASP A 114 -2.49 -3.35 1.12
CA ASP A 114 -3.18 -4.17 0.12
C ASP A 114 -2.25 -4.55 -1.04
N VAL A 115 -1.09 -5.07 -0.66
CA VAL A 115 0.04 -5.37 -1.53
C VAL A 115 0.63 -6.75 -1.25
N ILE A 116 1.39 -7.26 -2.22
CA ILE A 116 2.33 -8.36 -2.01
C ILE A 116 3.70 -7.96 -2.58
N TYR A 117 4.76 -8.18 -1.80
CA TYR A 117 6.13 -7.96 -2.25
C TYR A 117 6.64 -9.22 -2.94
N LEU A 118 7.19 -9.04 -4.14
CA LEU A 118 7.67 -10.11 -5.01
C LEU A 118 9.19 -10.10 -5.16
N ASN A 119 9.81 -8.94 -4.89
CA ASN A 119 11.25 -8.75 -4.87
C ASN A 119 11.68 -7.82 -3.72
N ASP A 120 12.99 -7.75 -3.47
CA ASP A 120 13.55 -6.90 -2.42
C ASP A 120 13.47 -5.40 -2.79
N ILE A 121 13.17 -4.58 -1.77
CA ILE A 121 13.00 -3.12 -1.89
C ILE A 121 14.29 -2.35 -1.61
N SER A 122 15.32 -3.00 -1.05
CA SER A 122 16.45 -2.29 -0.45
C SER A 122 17.29 -1.54 -1.48
N LYS A 123 17.55 -2.16 -2.64
CA LYS A 123 18.41 -1.57 -3.68
C LYS A 123 17.92 -0.19 -4.11
N ASP A 124 16.66 -0.10 -4.52
CA ASP A 124 16.09 1.15 -5.04
C ASP A 124 15.99 2.21 -3.93
N PHE A 125 15.71 1.79 -2.68
CA PHE A 125 15.69 2.71 -1.54
C PHE A 125 17.09 3.21 -1.15
N ILE A 126 18.10 2.36 -1.14
CA ILE A 126 19.47 2.77 -0.82
C ILE A 126 20.00 3.74 -1.88
N GLU A 127 19.73 3.48 -3.15
CA GLU A 127 20.07 4.41 -4.22
C GLU A 127 19.38 5.76 -4.01
N TYR A 128 18.07 5.77 -3.73
CA TYR A 128 17.33 6.98 -3.41
C TYR A 128 17.88 7.69 -2.17
N ASN A 129 18.22 6.94 -1.11
CA ASN A 129 18.71 7.49 0.14
C ASN A 129 20.08 8.19 -0.04
N ASN A 130 20.93 7.62 -0.89
CA ASN A 130 22.27 8.14 -1.14
C ASN A 130 22.30 9.31 -2.14
N ASN A 131 21.26 9.44 -2.95
CA ASN A 131 21.15 10.56 -3.89
C ASN A 131 20.67 11.83 -3.18
N ASP A 132 21.39 12.92 -3.41
CA ASP A 132 21.01 14.26 -2.93
C ASP A 132 19.96 14.88 -3.87
N ASN A 133 18.75 14.32 -3.85
CA ASN A 133 17.65 14.87 -4.62
C ASN A 133 16.82 15.83 -3.78
N ASN A 134 16.32 16.88 -4.42
CA ASN A 134 15.50 17.91 -3.79
C ASN A 134 13.99 17.59 -3.84
N ASN A 135 13.59 16.35 -4.10
CA ASN A 135 12.18 15.97 -4.11
C ASN A 135 11.67 15.73 -2.69
N TYR A 136 10.46 16.19 -2.40
CA TYR A 136 9.76 15.87 -1.15
C TYR A 136 9.33 14.40 -1.11
N ILE A 137 8.85 13.93 -2.26
CA ILE A 137 8.42 12.55 -2.47
C ILE A 137 8.90 12.06 -3.83
N SER A 138 9.09 10.74 -3.94
CA SER A 138 9.33 10.07 -5.22
C SER A 138 8.46 8.83 -5.30
N GLY A 139 7.67 8.70 -6.35
CA GLY A 139 6.71 7.61 -6.51
C GLY A 139 6.58 7.14 -7.95
N VAL A 140 5.80 6.09 -8.14
CA VAL A 140 5.48 5.57 -9.47
C VAL A 140 4.49 6.52 -10.13
N PHE A 141 4.86 7.04 -11.30
CA PHE A 141 3.99 7.90 -12.08
C PHE A 141 2.86 7.10 -12.73
N SER A 142 1.76 7.76 -13.04
CA SER A 142 0.66 7.12 -13.75
C SER A 142 1.14 6.54 -15.08
N VAL A 143 0.77 5.30 -15.36
CA VAL A 143 1.10 4.59 -16.62
C VAL A 143 0.19 5.05 -17.75
N ASP A 144 -0.94 5.65 -17.39
CA ASP A 144 -2.02 5.93 -18.32
C ASP A 144 -2.18 7.44 -18.55
N LYS A 145 -2.15 7.89 -19.82
CA LYS A 145 -2.63 9.24 -20.21
C LYS A 145 -4.10 9.43 -19.89
N ILE A 146 -4.83 8.35 -19.93
CA ILE A 146 -6.23 8.29 -19.64
C ILE A 146 -6.32 7.77 -18.20
N LEU A 147 -6.01 8.59 -17.23
CA LEU A 147 -6.57 8.36 -15.91
C LEU A 147 -8.06 8.09 -16.17
N SER A 148 -8.52 6.89 -15.91
CA SER A 148 -9.95 6.54 -15.97
C SER A 148 -10.79 7.51 -15.12
N TYR A 149 -10.13 8.26 -14.27
CA TYR A 149 -10.58 9.37 -13.45
C TYR A 149 -10.52 10.75 -14.13
N ASN A 150 -9.96 10.87 -15.35
CA ASN A 150 -9.77 12.20 -15.96
C ASN A 150 -11.07 13.00 -16.05
N ASP A 151 -12.18 12.36 -16.40
CA ASP A 151 -13.49 13.01 -16.45
C ASP A 151 -14.04 13.39 -15.07
N VAL A 152 -13.68 12.63 -14.03
CA VAL A 152 -14.05 12.96 -12.65
C VAL A 152 -13.22 14.14 -12.14
N TYR A 153 -11.91 14.13 -12.40
CA TYR A 153 -11.02 15.22 -12.03
C TYR A 153 -11.36 16.53 -12.76
N LYS A 154 -11.68 16.49 -14.06
CA LYS A 154 -12.07 17.66 -14.86
C LYS A 154 -13.31 18.38 -14.34
N LYS A 155 -14.15 17.72 -13.54
CA LYS A 155 -15.29 18.36 -12.88
C LYS A 155 -14.89 19.24 -11.69
N SER A 156 -13.71 19.02 -11.13
CA SER A 156 -13.26 19.67 -9.89
C SER A 156 -11.95 20.45 -10.04
N PHE A 157 -11.17 20.16 -11.09
CA PHE A 157 -9.82 20.70 -11.28
C PHE A 157 -9.59 21.17 -12.71
N SER A 158 -8.75 22.19 -12.89
CA SER A 158 -8.28 22.62 -14.19
C SER A 158 -7.31 21.62 -14.81
N ASN A 159 -7.07 21.73 -16.13
CA ASN A 159 -6.08 20.90 -16.81
C ASN A 159 -4.66 21.10 -16.24
N GLU A 160 -4.32 22.32 -15.82
CA GLU A 160 -3.06 22.67 -15.18
C GLU A 160 -2.91 21.94 -13.83
N GLU A 161 -3.95 21.97 -12.98
CA GLU A 161 -3.97 21.22 -11.73
C GLU A 161 -3.85 19.71 -11.96
N ILE A 162 -4.62 19.17 -12.92
CA ILE A 162 -4.57 17.73 -13.27
C ILE A 162 -3.16 17.32 -13.73
N SER A 163 -2.45 18.19 -14.41
CA SER A 163 -1.06 17.93 -14.86
C SER A 163 -0.08 17.76 -13.71
N GLN A 164 -0.41 18.19 -12.49
CA GLN A 164 0.38 18.03 -11.28
C GLN A 164 0.17 16.67 -10.60
N LEU A 165 -0.88 15.93 -10.95
CA LEU A 165 -1.15 14.59 -10.43
C LEU A 165 -0.19 13.59 -11.07
N LYS A 166 0.93 13.32 -10.41
CA LYS A 166 2.02 12.50 -10.95
C LYS A 166 2.04 11.08 -10.39
N ILE A 167 1.92 10.93 -9.06
CA ILE A 167 2.13 9.65 -8.37
C ILE A 167 0.86 9.08 -7.77
N GLY A 168 0.81 7.74 -7.68
CA GLY A 168 -0.09 7.03 -6.78
C GLY A 168 0.48 6.99 -5.36
N ALA A 169 -0.36 7.22 -4.34
CA ALA A 169 0.06 7.24 -2.94
C ALA A 169 0.20 5.85 -2.30
N GLY A 170 0.07 4.77 -3.08
CA GLY A 170 0.17 3.39 -2.58
C GLY A 170 1.60 2.92 -2.29
N TYR A 171 2.61 3.54 -2.92
CA TYR A 171 4.03 3.30 -2.64
C TYR A 171 4.87 4.48 -3.12
N PHE A 172 5.62 5.08 -2.20
CA PHE A 172 6.53 6.19 -2.54
C PHE A 172 7.65 6.32 -1.49
N PHE A 173 8.74 6.96 -1.89
CA PHE A 173 9.82 7.35 -0.99
C PHE A 173 9.56 8.79 -0.55
N MET A 174 9.68 9.03 0.77
CA MET A 174 9.48 10.32 1.41
C MET A 174 10.81 10.88 1.90
N ASN A 175 11.10 12.14 1.57
CA ASN A 175 12.17 12.91 2.18
C ASN A 175 11.61 13.68 3.39
N ALA A 176 11.48 12.96 4.52
CA ALA A 176 10.87 13.51 5.73
C ALA A 176 11.67 14.69 6.31
N ASP A 177 12.99 14.68 6.16
CA ASP A 177 13.84 15.79 6.61
C ASP A 177 13.54 17.09 5.87
N LEU A 178 13.37 16.99 4.56
CA LEU A 178 13.03 18.12 3.72
C LEU A 178 11.59 18.63 3.97
N ILE A 179 10.64 17.70 4.17
CA ILE A 179 9.25 18.03 4.53
C ILE A 179 9.21 18.80 5.85
N ARG A 180 9.98 18.36 6.87
CA ARG A 180 10.10 19.07 8.16
C ARG A 180 10.74 20.44 7.99
N LYS A 181 11.87 20.51 7.27
CA LYS A 181 12.62 21.75 7.05
C LYS A 181 11.76 22.83 6.40
N ASP A 182 10.96 22.46 5.43
CA ASP A 182 10.12 23.39 4.66
C ASP A 182 8.69 23.52 5.25
N ASN A 183 8.44 22.91 6.44
CA ASN A 183 7.15 22.91 7.14
C ASN A 183 5.97 22.48 6.24
N LEU A 184 6.19 21.45 5.41
CA LEU A 184 5.23 21.06 4.38
C LEU A 184 3.96 20.43 4.95
N GLU A 185 4.00 19.80 6.13
CA GLU A 185 2.82 19.24 6.81
C GLU A 185 1.76 20.33 7.11
N LYS A 186 2.20 21.54 7.48
CA LYS A 186 1.29 22.68 7.61
C LYS A 186 0.61 23.00 6.28
N ARG A 187 1.35 22.97 5.17
CA ARG A 187 0.78 23.18 3.83
C ARG A 187 -0.22 22.07 3.45
N PHE A 188 0.05 20.80 3.82
CA PHE A 188 -0.90 19.70 3.63
C PHE A 188 -2.22 19.97 4.35
N LYS A 189 -2.14 20.37 5.63
CA LYS A 189 -3.30 20.71 6.44
C LYS A 189 -4.08 21.88 5.84
N ASP A 190 -3.41 23.00 5.58
CA ASP A 190 -4.03 24.22 5.02
C ASP A 190 -4.71 23.91 3.67
N TYR A 191 -4.08 23.06 2.83
CA TYR A 191 -4.63 22.67 1.54
C TYR A 191 -5.88 21.78 1.70
N LEU A 192 -5.82 20.82 2.61
CA LEU A 192 -6.92 19.90 2.88
C LEU A 192 -8.15 20.64 3.44
N GLU A 193 -7.97 21.55 4.41
CA GLU A 193 -9.04 22.37 4.96
C GLU A 193 -9.77 23.17 3.88
N LYS A 194 -9.01 23.76 2.96
CA LYS A 194 -9.58 24.59 1.88
C LYS A 194 -10.23 23.79 0.76
N ASN A 195 -9.74 22.58 0.46
CA ASN A 195 -10.04 21.87 -0.76
C ASN A 195 -10.73 20.51 -0.55
N SER A 196 -10.97 20.05 0.70
CA SER A 196 -11.51 18.71 1.00
C SER A 196 -12.80 18.39 0.22
N HIS A 197 -13.63 19.41 -0.07
CA HIS A 197 -14.88 19.26 -0.81
C HIS A 197 -14.71 18.88 -2.28
N ARG A 198 -13.53 19.09 -2.88
CA ARG A 198 -13.24 18.84 -4.31
C ARG A 198 -12.28 17.67 -4.55
N LEU A 199 -11.59 17.18 -3.51
CA LEU A 199 -10.65 16.06 -3.64
C LEU A 199 -11.34 14.78 -4.07
N ILE A 200 -10.66 14.01 -4.91
CA ILE A 200 -11.13 12.73 -5.45
C ILE A 200 -10.45 11.56 -4.74
N GLN A 201 -9.13 11.64 -4.61
CA GLN A 201 -8.30 10.71 -3.83
C GLN A 201 -7.54 11.55 -2.77
N PRO A 202 -8.16 11.81 -1.61
CA PRO A 202 -7.80 12.95 -0.76
C PRO A 202 -6.32 13.04 -0.39
N GLU A 203 -5.71 11.98 0.19
CA GLU A 203 -4.29 12.04 0.58
C GLU A 203 -3.35 12.08 -0.63
N GLN A 204 -3.70 11.36 -1.69
CA GLN A 204 -2.92 11.34 -2.93
C GLN A 204 -2.94 12.70 -3.62
N ASP A 205 -4.11 13.34 -3.67
CA ASP A 205 -4.28 14.66 -4.27
C ASP A 205 -3.47 15.71 -3.48
N VAL A 206 -3.56 15.69 -2.14
CA VAL A 206 -2.80 16.59 -1.26
C VAL A 206 -1.30 16.42 -1.47
N LEU A 207 -0.81 15.18 -1.48
CA LEU A 207 0.61 14.89 -1.72
C LEU A 207 1.07 15.43 -3.08
N ASN A 208 0.31 15.18 -4.14
CA ASN A 208 0.67 15.64 -5.48
C ASN A 208 0.68 17.18 -5.57
N PHE A 209 -0.40 17.85 -5.15
CA PHE A 209 -0.51 19.31 -5.27
C PHE A 209 0.47 20.06 -4.36
N CYS A 210 0.63 19.56 -3.13
CA CYS A 210 1.51 20.25 -2.19
C CYS A 210 3.00 19.97 -2.41
N CYS A 211 3.36 18.80 -2.93
CA CYS A 211 4.76 18.50 -3.23
C CYS A 211 5.21 19.02 -4.60
N HIS A 212 4.29 19.35 -5.51
CA HIS A 212 4.65 19.92 -6.81
C HIS A 212 5.47 21.22 -6.70
N PRO A 213 6.50 21.43 -7.54
CA PRO A 213 7.01 20.55 -8.61
C PRO A 213 8.04 19.50 -8.16
N ARG A 214 8.30 19.39 -6.85
CA ARG A 214 9.37 18.59 -6.26
C ARG A 214 8.93 17.14 -6.01
N VAL A 215 8.44 16.48 -7.09
CA VAL A 215 7.99 15.09 -7.13
C VAL A 215 8.89 14.29 -8.07
N GLY A 216 9.58 13.27 -7.54
CA GLY A 216 10.46 12.40 -8.30
C GLY A 216 9.74 11.18 -8.88
N LYS A 217 10.25 10.64 -9.99
CA LYS A 217 9.77 9.41 -10.62
C LYS A 217 10.55 8.21 -10.09
N LEU A 218 9.85 7.13 -9.71
CA LEU A 218 10.42 5.81 -9.46
C LEU A 218 10.21 4.88 -10.66
N PRO A 219 11.04 3.83 -10.82
CA PRO A 219 10.78 2.76 -11.78
C PRO A 219 9.40 2.13 -11.54
N LEU A 220 8.68 1.79 -12.62
CA LEU A 220 7.32 1.24 -12.54
C LEU A 220 7.25 -0.04 -11.71
N ARG A 221 8.30 -0.87 -11.74
CA ARG A 221 8.39 -2.11 -10.97
C ARG A 221 8.24 -1.94 -9.46
N ASN A 222 8.44 -0.72 -8.92
CA ASN A 222 8.29 -0.42 -7.49
C ASN A 222 6.83 -0.52 -7.02
N MET A 223 5.86 -0.21 -7.89
CA MET A 223 4.44 -0.39 -7.59
C MET A 223 3.69 -0.76 -8.87
N VAL A 224 3.44 -2.04 -9.07
CA VAL A 224 2.68 -2.51 -10.23
C VAL A 224 1.24 -2.78 -9.80
N CYS A 225 0.33 -1.92 -10.23
CA CYS A 225 -1.09 -2.13 -9.96
C CYS A 225 -1.65 -3.30 -10.76
N ASN A 226 -2.65 -3.98 -10.20
CA ASN A 226 -3.27 -5.14 -10.83
C ASN A 226 -3.83 -4.88 -12.24
N TYR A 227 -4.29 -3.66 -12.53
CA TYR A 227 -4.77 -3.29 -13.88
C TYR A 227 -3.65 -3.26 -14.93
N VAL A 228 -2.40 -3.00 -14.54
CA VAL A 228 -1.24 -3.02 -15.45
C VAL A 228 -1.06 -4.41 -16.05
N TYR A 229 -1.22 -5.46 -15.26
CA TYR A 229 -1.19 -6.84 -15.77
C TYR A 229 -2.32 -7.10 -16.78
N SER A 230 -3.52 -6.59 -16.52
CA SER A 230 -4.64 -6.73 -17.45
C SER A 230 -4.39 -5.98 -18.77
N MET A 231 -3.74 -4.83 -18.72
CA MET A 231 -3.35 -4.09 -19.92
C MET A 231 -2.31 -4.87 -20.73
N TYR A 232 -1.31 -5.43 -20.05
CA TYR A 232 -0.27 -6.24 -20.69
C TYR A 232 -0.86 -7.47 -21.39
N ASP A 233 -1.70 -8.24 -20.68
CA ASP A 233 -2.33 -9.44 -21.22
C ASP A 233 -3.19 -9.15 -22.46
N ARG A 234 -3.83 -7.98 -22.52
CA ARG A 234 -4.63 -7.52 -23.67
C ARG A 234 -3.79 -6.86 -24.77
N LYS A 235 -2.50 -6.69 -24.57
CA LYS A 235 -1.59 -5.94 -25.46
C LYS A 235 -2.04 -4.50 -25.72
N GLU A 236 -2.77 -3.93 -24.78
CA GLU A 236 -3.26 -2.55 -24.83
C GLU A 236 -2.22 -1.58 -24.26
N PHE A 237 -0.99 -1.65 -24.77
CA PHE A 237 0.03 -0.64 -24.46
C PHE A 237 -0.29 0.64 -25.22
N VAL A 238 -0.97 1.53 -24.52
CA VAL A 238 -1.24 2.87 -25.03
C VAL A 238 0.01 3.71 -24.79
N ASP A 239 0.34 4.53 -25.78
CA ASP A 239 1.42 5.53 -25.85
C ASP A 239 2.21 5.76 -24.56
N GLU A 240 3.48 5.45 -24.60
CA GLU A 240 4.47 5.54 -23.54
C GLU A 240 4.66 6.98 -23.03
N VAL A 241 3.85 7.41 -22.06
CA VAL A 241 3.91 8.80 -21.57
C VAL A 241 5.00 8.97 -20.52
N ASN A 242 5.01 8.06 -19.56
CA ASN A 242 5.89 8.16 -18.40
C ASN A 242 6.93 7.05 -18.32
N TYR A 243 6.71 5.92 -18.99
CA TYR A 243 7.59 4.76 -18.97
C TYR A 243 7.80 4.22 -20.37
N THR A 244 9.01 3.74 -20.65
CA THR A 244 9.32 3.08 -21.92
C THR A 244 8.71 1.67 -21.96
N LYS A 245 8.69 1.07 -23.14
CA LYS A 245 8.24 -0.32 -23.30
C LYS A 245 9.10 -1.29 -22.47
N GLU A 246 10.40 -1.06 -22.39
CA GLU A 246 11.33 -1.86 -21.60
C GLU A 246 11.03 -1.75 -20.11
N GLU A 247 10.74 -0.55 -19.58
CA GLU A 247 10.33 -0.34 -18.20
C GLU A 247 8.98 -1.03 -17.88
N LEU A 248 8.04 -1.05 -18.83
CA LEU A 248 6.77 -1.79 -18.72
C LEU A 248 7.00 -3.31 -18.66
N LEU A 249 7.88 -3.85 -19.52
CA LEU A 249 8.23 -5.27 -19.52
C LEU A 249 8.95 -5.67 -18.24
N ASP A 250 9.92 -4.87 -17.77
CA ASP A 250 10.60 -5.12 -16.50
C ASP A 250 9.62 -5.11 -15.32
N ALA A 251 8.69 -4.17 -15.29
CA ALA A 251 7.65 -4.13 -14.26
C ALA A 251 6.73 -5.36 -14.27
N TYR A 252 6.45 -5.92 -15.45
CA TYR A 252 5.66 -7.14 -15.58
C TYR A 252 6.41 -8.39 -15.12
N ASP A 253 7.68 -8.52 -15.56
CA ASP A 253 8.51 -9.71 -15.31
C ASP A 253 9.14 -9.71 -13.92
N ASN A 254 9.59 -8.54 -13.44
CA ASN A 254 10.35 -8.36 -12.21
C ASN A 254 9.73 -7.33 -11.24
N PRO A 255 8.43 -7.39 -10.95
CA PRO A 255 7.80 -6.43 -10.05
C PRO A 255 8.40 -6.52 -8.65
N ILE A 256 8.64 -5.38 -8.00
CA ILE A 256 8.98 -5.31 -6.58
C ILE A 256 7.72 -5.53 -5.75
N GLN A 257 6.66 -4.79 -6.09
CA GLN A 257 5.39 -4.85 -5.39
C GLN A 257 4.23 -4.96 -6.39
N LEU A 258 3.31 -5.88 -6.12
CA LEU A 258 2.00 -5.89 -6.74
C LEU A 258 1.00 -5.22 -5.80
N HIS A 259 0.36 -4.16 -6.27
CA HIS A 259 -0.65 -3.41 -5.53
C HIS A 259 -2.06 -3.74 -6.05
N TYR A 260 -2.89 -4.24 -5.17
CA TYR A 260 -4.31 -4.54 -5.45
C TYR A 260 -5.17 -3.28 -5.31
N ALA A 261 -4.87 -2.25 -6.11
CA ALA A 261 -5.46 -0.91 -6.02
C ALA A 261 -6.97 -0.83 -6.33
N SER A 262 -7.58 -1.91 -6.85
CA SER A 262 -9.01 -1.92 -7.21
C SER A 262 -9.90 -2.40 -6.05
N ARG A 263 -11.23 -2.35 -6.24
CA ARG A 263 -12.19 -2.98 -5.32
C ARG A 263 -12.08 -4.51 -5.27
N VAL A 264 -11.51 -5.11 -6.31
CA VAL A 264 -11.27 -6.55 -6.38
C VAL A 264 -9.95 -6.86 -5.68
N LYS A 265 -10.03 -7.51 -4.55
CA LYS A 265 -8.89 -7.86 -3.70
C LYS A 265 -8.75 -9.39 -3.62
N PRO A 266 -7.54 -9.94 -3.46
CA PRO A 266 -7.34 -11.40 -3.38
C PRO A 266 -8.03 -12.04 -2.18
N TRP A 267 -8.30 -11.30 -1.11
CA TRP A 267 -9.02 -11.81 0.07
C TRP A 267 -10.53 -11.81 -0.05
N ASN A 268 -11.11 -11.17 -1.06
CA ASN A 268 -12.54 -11.21 -1.32
C ASN A 268 -12.91 -11.81 -2.68
N LYS A 269 -11.93 -11.96 -3.58
CA LYS A 269 -12.11 -12.56 -4.91
C LYS A 269 -10.89 -13.39 -5.31
N LEU A 270 -11.01 -14.69 -5.16
CA LEU A 270 -9.91 -15.66 -5.29
C LEU A 270 -9.37 -15.83 -6.72
N ASP A 271 -10.11 -15.41 -7.73
CA ASP A 271 -9.70 -15.40 -9.14
C ASP A 271 -9.09 -14.04 -9.57
N SER A 272 -8.78 -13.17 -8.63
CA SER A 272 -8.07 -11.94 -8.93
C SER A 272 -6.62 -12.22 -9.39
N ILE A 273 -6.05 -11.26 -10.13
CA ILE A 273 -4.71 -11.41 -10.69
C ILE A 273 -3.69 -11.74 -9.58
N LYS A 274 -2.93 -12.84 -9.78
CA LYS A 274 -1.90 -13.33 -8.84
C LYS A 274 -2.41 -13.55 -7.41
N ALA A 275 -3.71 -13.81 -7.22
CA ALA A 275 -4.29 -14.12 -5.91
C ALA A 275 -3.64 -15.35 -5.26
N ASN A 276 -3.19 -16.32 -6.08
CA ASN A 276 -2.48 -17.50 -5.58
C ASN A 276 -1.23 -17.13 -4.77
N LEU A 277 -0.48 -16.10 -5.17
CA LEU A 277 0.71 -15.64 -4.43
C LEU A 277 0.34 -15.05 -3.08
N TRP A 278 -0.76 -14.28 -3.04
CA TRP A 278 -1.29 -13.73 -1.79
C TRP A 278 -1.76 -14.86 -0.86
N LEU A 279 -2.49 -15.86 -1.41
CA LEU A 279 -2.96 -17.03 -0.67
C LEU A 279 -1.81 -17.89 -0.12
N GLU A 280 -0.73 -18.06 -0.88
CA GLU A 280 0.46 -18.75 -0.40
C GLU A 280 1.12 -18.04 0.79
N CYS A 281 1.06 -16.71 0.82
CA CYS A 281 1.60 -15.91 1.91
C CYS A 281 0.72 -15.95 3.16
N ILE A 282 -0.62 -15.82 3.04
CA ILE A 282 -1.51 -15.84 4.22
C ILE A 282 -1.41 -17.13 5.00
N LEU A 283 -1.18 -18.28 4.32
CA LEU A 283 -0.94 -19.57 4.94
C LEU A 283 0.28 -19.62 5.88
N LYS A 284 1.16 -18.64 5.81
CA LYS A 284 2.41 -18.57 6.57
C LYS A 284 2.35 -17.51 7.67
N THR A 285 1.17 -16.90 7.88
CA THR A 285 0.93 -15.84 8.86
C THR A 285 0.07 -16.34 10.02
N GLU A 286 0.08 -15.60 11.13
CA GLU A 286 -0.78 -15.87 12.30
C GLU A 286 -2.27 -15.52 12.05
N PHE A 287 -2.60 -15.02 10.86
CA PHE A 287 -3.97 -14.63 10.47
C PHE A 287 -4.66 -15.62 9.54
N PHE A 288 -4.06 -16.78 9.30
CA PHE A 288 -4.61 -17.80 8.43
C PHE A 288 -6.03 -18.23 8.84
N GLU A 289 -6.22 -18.56 10.13
CA GLU A 289 -7.53 -19.02 10.65
C GLU A 289 -8.57 -17.90 10.59
N ASP A 290 -8.20 -16.66 10.94
CA ASP A 290 -9.11 -15.50 10.86
C ASP A 290 -9.58 -15.27 9.42
N TYR A 291 -8.66 -15.39 8.46
CA TYR A 291 -8.98 -15.25 7.04
C TYR A 291 -9.97 -16.31 6.57
N PHE A 292 -9.75 -17.59 6.91
CA PHE A 292 -10.66 -18.66 6.52
C PHE A 292 -12.02 -18.53 7.17
N SER A 293 -12.07 -18.13 8.44
CA SER A 293 -13.33 -17.84 9.14
C SER A 293 -14.12 -16.70 8.44
N SER A 294 -13.42 -15.68 7.96
CA SER A 294 -14.04 -14.58 7.19
C SER A 294 -14.61 -15.05 5.85
N LEU A 295 -13.91 -15.94 5.14
CA LEU A 295 -14.39 -16.55 3.89
C LEU A 295 -15.64 -17.41 4.12
N GLU A 296 -15.70 -18.16 5.22
CA GLU A 296 -16.88 -18.93 5.57
C GLU A 296 -18.10 -18.04 5.81
N GLN A 297 -17.91 -16.89 6.46
CA GLN A 297 -18.98 -15.91 6.68
C GLN A 297 -19.47 -15.30 5.35
N LEU A 298 -18.56 -14.96 4.45
CA LEU A 298 -18.89 -14.46 3.11
C LEU A 298 -19.62 -15.51 2.24
N ALA A 299 -19.30 -16.78 2.43
CA ALA A 299 -19.94 -17.89 1.72
C ALA A 299 -21.34 -18.22 2.23
N ARG A 300 -21.82 -17.60 3.32
CA ARG A 300 -23.11 -17.84 3.97
C ARG A 300 -24.10 -16.67 3.88
N PRO A 301 -24.35 -16.02 2.72
CA PRO A 301 -25.48 -15.15 2.60
C PRO A 301 -26.73 -16.04 2.48
N ASN A 302 -27.64 -16.03 3.43
CA ASN A 302 -28.95 -16.70 3.43
C ASN A 302 -29.02 -18.20 3.81
N GLY A 303 -28.11 -18.70 4.67
CA GLY A 303 -28.32 -20.06 5.21
C GLY A 303 -28.11 -21.22 4.24
N GLU A 304 -27.76 -20.97 2.98
CA GLU A 304 -27.39 -21.99 2.01
C GLU A 304 -25.91 -22.36 2.10
N LYS A 305 -25.64 -23.63 2.29
CA LYS A 305 -24.30 -24.19 2.41
C LYS A 305 -23.77 -24.55 1.03
N LYS A 306 -22.80 -23.79 0.50
CA LYS A 306 -22.06 -24.16 -0.72
C LYS A 306 -20.69 -24.75 -0.35
N LEU A 307 -20.37 -25.89 -0.95
CA LEU A 307 -19.05 -26.51 -0.82
C LEU A 307 -18.06 -25.76 -1.73
N PHE A 308 -17.01 -25.19 -1.15
CA PHE A 308 -15.88 -24.67 -1.89
C PHE A 308 -14.70 -25.62 -1.70
N SER A 309 -14.15 -26.15 -2.79
CA SER A 309 -12.90 -26.89 -2.74
C SER A 309 -11.79 -26.05 -3.35
N PHE A 310 -10.71 -25.86 -2.61
CA PHE A 310 -9.51 -25.18 -3.08
C PHE A 310 -8.37 -26.20 -3.20
N THR A 311 -7.68 -26.19 -4.33
CA THR A 311 -6.43 -26.93 -4.48
C THR A 311 -5.29 -25.91 -4.54
N LEU A 312 -4.50 -25.82 -3.47
CA LEU A 312 -3.31 -24.99 -3.44
C LEU A 312 -2.14 -25.75 -4.04
N PRO A 313 -1.44 -25.21 -5.05
CA PRO A 313 -0.21 -25.81 -5.55
C PRO A 313 0.93 -25.56 -4.56
N LEU A 314 1.16 -26.52 -3.67
CA LEU A 314 2.35 -26.52 -2.83
C LEU A 314 3.55 -26.99 -3.66
N LYS A 315 4.66 -26.23 -3.61
CA LYS A 315 5.92 -26.65 -4.26
C LYS A 315 6.31 -28.06 -3.82
N LYS A 316 6.54 -28.94 -4.82
CA LYS A 316 6.89 -30.37 -4.71
C LYS A 316 5.78 -31.29 -4.14
N ASN A 317 4.92 -31.77 -5.02
CA ASN A 317 4.13 -33.02 -4.89
C ASN A 317 3.20 -33.20 -3.68
N LYS A 318 2.85 -32.14 -2.94
CA LYS A 318 1.76 -32.18 -1.96
C LYS A 318 0.61 -31.27 -2.42
N LYS A 319 -0.52 -31.88 -2.73
CA LYS A 319 -1.79 -31.17 -2.93
C LYS A 319 -2.49 -31.11 -1.58
N PHE A 320 -2.77 -29.92 -1.11
CA PHE A 320 -3.66 -29.73 0.02
C PHE A 320 -5.06 -29.45 -0.55
N ARG A 321 -6.00 -30.31 -0.22
CA ARG A 321 -7.41 -30.14 -0.57
C ARG A 321 -8.15 -29.74 0.69
N LEU A 322 -8.68 -28.53 0.70
CA LEU A 322 -9.57 -28.05 1.75
C LEU A 322 -11.02 -28.25 1.25
N ASP A 323 -11.71 -29.24 1.78
CA ASP A 323 -13.13 -29.43 1.53
C ASP A 323 -13.92 -28.76 2.64
N ILE A 324 -14.51 -27.60 2.35
CA ILE A 324 -15.41 -26.90 3.28
C ILE A 324 -16.81 -27.51 3.10
N LEU A 325 -17.21 -28.38 4.02
CA LEU A 325 -18.47 -29.10 4.00
C LEU A 325 -19.68 -28.17 4.16
N LYS A 326 -20.68 -28.38 3.27
CA LYS A 326 -22.05 -27.91 3.43
C LYS A 326 -22.72 -28.67 4.57
N ILE A 327 -23.09 -28.03 5.66
CA ILE A 327 -23.99 -28.60 6.65
C ILE A 327 -25.37 -27.97 6.43
N LYS A 328 -26.40 -28.69 6.02
CA LYS A 328 -27.80 -28.24 6.06
C LYS A 328 -28.26 -28.21 7.52
N SER A 329 -28.81 -27.09 7.94
CA SER A 329 -29.63 -27.02 9.18
C SER A 329 -30.98 -27.62 8.94
#